data_9d8d5f48620343b814c9f882358de2bb
#
_entry.id   9d8d5f48620343b814c9f882358de2bb
#
_cell.length_a   1.000
_cell.length_b   1.000
_cell.length_c   1.000
_cell.angle_alpha   90.00
_cell.angle_beta   90.00
_cell.angle_gamma   90.00
#
_symmetry.space_group_name_H-M   'P 1'
#
loop_
_entity.id
_entity.type
_entity.pdbx_description
1 polymer ?
#
loop_
_entity_poly.entity_id
_entity_poly.type
_entity_poly.pdbx_seq_one_letter_code
_entity_poly.pdbx_strand_id
1 'polypeptide(L)' 'MAAAAIHVVPDDSFDDWVVRGDVGQEFGHYPTREAAELVAQQLAREREADLVVDLPDGRTSRTSFKKGRASRLLGR' A
#
# COMPACT_ATOMS: atom_id res chain seq x y z
N MET A 1 -8.61 3.70 17.09
CA MET A 1 -7.32 3.36 16.57
C MET A 1 -7.12 4.00 15.23
N ALA A 2 -5.96 4.52 15.01
CA ALA A 2 -5.68 5.14 13.74
C ALA A 2 -5.71 4.11 12.62
N ALA A 3 -6.08 4.53 11.45
CA ALA A 3 -6.10 3.65 10.32
C ALA A 3 -4.67 3.26 9.97
N ALA A 4 -4.48 2.01 9.71
CA ALA A 4 -3.20 1.53 9.23
C ALA A 4 -3.05 1.86 7.75
N ALA A 5 -1.84 1.96 7.27
CA ALA A 5 -1.59 2.12 5.86
C ALA A 5 -0.41 1.25 5.45
N ILE A 6 -0.48 0.75 4.23
CA ILE A 6 0.61 0.01 3.61
C ILE A 6 1.17 0.91 2.52
N HIS A 7 2.47 1.12 2.55
CA HIS A 7 3.13 2.06 1.65
C HIS A 7 4.01 1.33 0.66
N VAL A 8 3.95 1.75 -0.61
CA VAL A 8 4.85 1.27 -1.65
C VAL A 8 5.69 2.46 -2.05
N VAL A 9 7.00 2.37 -1.82
CA VAL A 9 7.91 3.49 -2.08
C VAL A 9 9.08 3.03 -2.92
N PRO A 10 9.61 3.87 -3.80
CA PRO A 10 10.82 3.52 -4.53
C PRO A 10 12.02 3.56 -3.61
N ASP A 11 12.94 2.64 -3.81
CA ASP A 11 14.18 2.61 -3.07
C ASP A 11 15.32 2.99 -4.00
N ASP A 12 15.79 4.20 -3.87
CA ASP A 12 16.81 4.73 -4.75
C ASP A 12 18.13 4.00 -4.61
N SER A 13 18.40 3.46 -3.43
CA SER A 13 19.68 2.82 -3.18
C SER A 13 19.85 1.55 -3.98
N PHE A 14 18.77 0.82 -4.21
CA PHE A 14 18.85 -0.49 -4.84
C PHE A 14 18.04 -0.58 -6.12
N ASP A 15 17.46 0.53 -6.54
CA ASP A 15 16.69 0.57 -7.77
C ASP A 15 15.53 -0.43 -7.75
N ASP A 16 14.90 -0.58 -6.61
CA ASP A 16 13.74 -1.46 -6.47
C ASP A 16 12.64 -0.74 -5.71
N TRP A 17 11.64 -1.50 -5.26
CA TRP A 17 10.49 -0.95 -4.55
C TRP A 17 10.33 -1.64 -3.21
N VAL A 18 9.96 -0.86 -2.20
CA VAL A 18 9.83 -1.35 -0.84
C VAL A 18 8.37 -1.27 -0.42
N VAL A 19 7.89 -2.31 0.22
CA VAL A 19 6.57 -2.32 0.85
C VAL A 19 6.77 -2.12 2.34
N ARG A 20 6.14 -1.09 2.90
CA ARG A 20 6.31 -0.71 4.30
C ARG A 20 4.98 -0.53 5.00
N GLY A 21 5.00 -0.71 6.31
CA GLY A 21 3.87 -0.36 7.15
C GLY A 21 4.00 1.05 7.72
N ASP A 22 3.00 1.47 8.48
CA ASP A 22 2.92 2.80 9.06
C ASP A 22 4.00 3.10 10.07
N VAL A 23 4.42 2.09 10.80
CA VAL A 23 5.39 2.28 11.86
C VAL A 23 6.79 1.88 11.40
N GLY A 24 7.01 1.80 10.11
CA GLY A 24 8.33 1.57 9.57
C GLY A 24 8.71 0.12 9.34
N GLN A 25 7.80 -0.83 9.58
CA GLN A 25 8.15 -2.21 9.26
C GLN A 25 8.28 -2.36 7.75
N GLU A 26 9.23 -3.18 7.34
CA GLU A 26 9.39 -3.50 5.93
C GLU A 26 8.85 -4.89 5.67
N PHE A 27 8.09 -5.01 4.61
CA PHE A 27 7.52 -6.30 4.21
C PHE A 27 8.25 -6.89 3.02
N GLY A 28 9.22 -6.20 2.48
CA GLY A 28 10.05 -6.75 1.43
C GLY A 28 10.42 -5.74 0.37
N HIS A 29 11.35 -6.16 -0.47
CA HIS A 29 11.80 -5.40 -1.63
C HIS A 29 11.41 -6.15 -2.89
N TYR A 30 11.02 -5.43 -3.92
CA TYR A 30 10.51 -6.03 -5.16
C TYR A 30 11.11 -5.32 -6.34
N PRO A 31 11.39 -6.04 -7.43
CA PRO A 31 12.09 -5.43 -8.56
C PRO A 31 11.25 -4.47 -9.37
N THR A 32 9.93 -4.57 -9.29
CA THR A 32 9.05 -3.67 -10.05
C THR A 32 7.97 -3.11 -9.15
N ARG A 33 7.40 -1.99 -9.57
CA ARG A 33 6.29 -1.40 -8.85
C ARG A 33 5.10 -2.34 -8.82
N GLU A 34 4.83 -2.99 -9.94
CA GLU A 34 3.68 -3.89 -10.02
C GLU A 34 3.78 -5.03 -9.03
N ALA A 35 4.96 -5.61 -8.90
CA ALA A 35 5.16 -6.68 -7.93
C ALA A 35 4.94 -6.19 -6.52
N ALA A 36 5.48 -5.02 -6.20
CA ALA A 36 5.30 -4.44 -4.88
C ALA A 36 3.83 -4.12 -4.61
N GLU A 37 3.14 -3.58 -5.62
CA GLU A 37 1.74 -3.22 -5.45
C GLU A 37 0.88 -4.44 -5.20
N LEU A 38 1.15 -5.55 -5.87
CA LEU A 38 0.38 -6.77 -5.64
C LEU A 38 0.49 -7.24 -4.20
N VAL A 39 1.70 -7.28 -3.67
CA VAL A 39 1.89 -7.68 -2.29
C VAL A 39 1.24 -6.68 -1.34
N ALA A 40 1.41 -5.40 -1.61
CA ALA A 40 0.85 -4.37 -0.76
C ALA A 40 -0.66 -4.40 -0.76
N GLN A 41 -1.28 -4.68 -1.91
CA GLN A 41 -2.73 -4.80 -1.98
C GLN A 41 -3.25 -5.94 -1.11
N GLN A 42 -2.57 -7.07 -1.16
CA GLN A 42 -2.98 -8.19 -0.33
C GLN A 42 -2.87 -7.86 1.15
N LEU A 43 -1.78 -7.23 1.54
CA LEU A 43 -1.61 -6.82 2.92
C LEU A 43 -2.66 -5.82 3.35
N ALA A 44 -2.96 -4.85 2.49
CA ALA A 44 -3.94 -3.85 2.81
C ALA A 44 -5.33 -4.45 2.96
N ARG A 45 -5.68 -5.41 2.11
CA ARG A 45 -6.97 -6.07 2.22
C ARG A 45 -7.09 -6.87 3.50
N GLU A 46 -6.04 -7.61 3.84
CA GLU A 46 -6.06 -8.42 5.04
C GLU A 46 -6.17 -7.58 6.30
N ARG A 47 -5.58 -6.41 6.27
CA ARG A 47 -5.55 -5.54 7.44
C ARG A 47 -6.60 -4.45 7.40
N GLU A 48 -7.40 -4.42 6.33
CA GLU A 48 -8.40 -3.37 6.13
C GLU A 48 -7.78 -1.99 6.24
N ALA A 49 -6.65 -1.84 5.57
CA ALA A 49 -5.84 -0.64 5.62
C ALA A 49 -5.90 0.10 4.29
N ASP A 50 -5.37 1.31 4.27
CA ASP A 50 -5.19 2.04 3.03
C ASP A 50 -3.92 1.58 2.35
N LEU A 51 -3.93 1.62 1.03
CA LEU A 51 -2.74 1.40 0.22
C LEU A 51 -2.25 2.75 -0.30
N VAL A 52 -1.01 3.09 -0.01
CA VAL A 52 -0.42 4.36 -0.44
C VAL A 52 0.78 4.04 -1.32
N VAL A 53 0.75 4.50 -2.56
CA VAL A 53 1.84 4.27 -3.51
C VAL A 53 2.49 5.60 -3.83
N ASP A 54 3.78 5.73 -3.51
CA ASP A 54 4.55 6.92 -3.87
C ASP A 54 5.11 6.73 -5.27
N LEU A 55 4.80 7.65 -6.15
CA LEU A 55 5.27 7.58 -7.53
C LEU A 55 6.57 8.35 -7.67
N PRO A 56 7.42 7.97 -8.64
CA PRO A 56 8.72 8.64 -8.79
C PRO A 56 8.63 10.11 -9.10
N ASP A 57 7.53 10.56 -9.68
CA ASP A 57 7.37 11.97 -10.02
C ASP A 57 6.88 12.81 -8.84
N GLY A 58 6.79 12.23 -7.66
CA GLY A 58 6.36 12.95 -6.46
C GLY A 58 4.89 12.85 -6.16
N ARG A 59 4.13 12.20 -7.01
CA ARG A 59 2.69 12.04 -6.76
C ARG A 59 2.45 10.84 -5.85
N THR A 60 1.28 10.82 -5.25
CA THR A 60 0.89 9.74 -4.36
C THR A 60 -0.48 9.23 -4.77
N SER A 61 -0.60 7.92 -4.83
CA SER A 61 -1.88 7.27 -5.10
C SER A 61 -2.36 6.60 -3.81
N ARG A 62 -3.63 6.75 -3.49
CA ARG A 62 -4.18 6.19 -2.25
C ARG A 62 -5.46 5.45 -2.54
N THR A 63 -5.56 4.23 -2.04
CA THR A 63 -6.74 3.38 -2.19
C THR A 63 -7.12 2.82 -0.83
N SER A 64 -8.40 2.85 -0.52
CA SER A 64 -8.87 2.35 0.77
C SER A 64 -9.43 0.94 0.60
N PHE A 65 -9.05 0.06 1.52
CA PHE A 65 -9.56 -1.30 1.56
C PHE A 65 -10.36 -1.57 2.83
N LYS A 66 -10.89 -0.53 3.43
CA LYS A 66 -11.71 -0.69 4.63
C LYS A 66 -13.03 -1.31 4.26
N LYS A 67 -13.30 -2.44 4.84
CA LYS A 67 -14.43 -3.25 4.49
C LYS A 67 -15.79 -2.61 4.67
N GLY A 68 -16.03 -2.07 5.79
CA GLY A 68 -17.36 -1.58 6.11
C GLY A 68 -17.84 -0.51 5.15
N ARG A 69 -16.94 0.38 4.79
CA ARG A 69 -17.30 1.45 3.91
C ARG A 69 -17.61 0.95 2.52
N ALA A 70 -16.79 0.08 2.01
CA ALA A 70 -16.99 -0.43 0.67
C ALA A 70 -18.27 -1.23 0.57
N SER A 71 -18.53 -2.03 1.56
CA SER A 71 -19.75 -2.83 1.57
C SER A 71 -20.97 -1.97 1.49
N ARG A 72 -20.96 -0.91 2.23
CA ARG A 72 -22.15 -0.08 2.26
C ARG A 72 -22.40 0.58 0.93
N LEU A 73 -21.35 1.01 0.27
CA LEU A 73 -21.50 1.65 -1.02
C LEU A 73 -22.03 0.71 -2.06
N LEU A 74 -21.57 -0.51 -2.03
CA LEU A 74 -22.01 -1.48 -3.00
C LEU A 74 -23.40 -1.99 -2.71
N GLY A 75 -23.70 -2.05 -1.46
CA GLY A 75 -24.99 -2.55 -1.07
C GLY A 75 -26.09 -1.68 -1.54
N ARG A 76 -25.86 -1.00 -1.88
CA ARG A 76 -26.79 -0.48 -2.37
C ARG A 76 -27.24 -0.73 -2.93
#